data_e765776ba4f2fa286455b81aae1a6eea
#
_entry.id   e765776ba4f2fa286455b81aae1a6eea
#
_cell.length_a   1.000
_cell.length_b   1.000
_cell.length_c   1.000
_cell.angle_alpha   90.00
_cell.angle_beta   90.00
_cell.angle_gamma   90.00
#
_symmetry.space_group_name_H-M   'P 1'
#
loop_
_entity.id
_entity.type
_entity.pdbx_description
1 polymer ?
#
loop_
_entity_poly.entity_id
_entity_poly.type
_entity_poly.pdbx_seq_one_letter_code
_entity_poly.pdbx_strand_id
1 'polypeptide(L)'
;QPPHPPLFLAGGGGGGKTHLLHAIGNVCHERGLHVRYVSAEEFTNDLINAIRSQNTQAFREKYRRTDVLLLDDIQFIAGKESTQEEFFHTFNTLHGQNKQIVISSDRPPKALVTLEERLRSRVEWGLTVDIQPPDLETRIAILRHKAERNGYSVPHEFLERIARRVQSNIRELEGALNRVVAYSQLSGTPITPQLVESVLNDFLPNRNEVKPEDVLETVAQFYKISRQRLISAERTREVALPRQVAMYLLHKEAQCSLPQIGEMLGGRDHTTVLYGCEKIADLLERDEQLRRQVTQIREQLYQKPLFPIRDRPL
;
A
#
# COMPACT_ATOMS: atom_id res chain seq x y z
N GLN A 1 0.57 37.55 -5.45
CA GLN A 1 -0.33 36.43 -5.34
C GLN A 1 -0.24 35.88 -3.92
N PRO A 2 -1.35 35.47 -3.28
CA PRO A 2 -1.27 34.81 -1.98
C PRO A 2 -0.42 33.52 -2.12
N PRO A 3 0.32 33.14 -1.07
CA PRO A 3 1.12 31.94 -1.09
C PRO A 3 0.22 30.73 -1.38
N HIS A 4 0.59 29.92 -2.35
CA HIS A 4 -0.14 28.68 -2.64
C HIS A 4 0.07 27.71 -1.48
N PRO A 5 -1.01 27.21 -0.83
CA PRO A 5 -0.85 26.24 0.24
C PRO A 5 -0.16 24.98 -0.28
N PRO A 6 0.66 24.32 0.54
CA PRO A 6 1.17 23.01 0.20
C PRO A 6 0.01 22.04 -0.12
N LEU A 7 0.18 21.20 -1.13
CA LEU A 7 -0.80 20.19 -1.50
C LEU A 7 -0.34 18.83 -1.00
N PHE A 8 -1.20 18.14 -0.27
CA PHE A 8 -0.95 16.80 0.24
C PHE A 8 -1.91 15.78 -0.40
N LEU A 9 -1.37 14.79 -1.09
CA LEU A 9 -2.11 13.73 -1.75
C LEU A 9 -2.06 12.48 -0.86
N ALA A 10 -3.15 12.17 -0.16
CA ALA A 10 -3.29 10.95 0.62
C ALA A 10 -4.04 9.88 -0.17
N GLY A 11 -3.73 8.62 0.08
CA GLY A 11 -4.48 7.50 -0.50
C GLY A 11 -3.70 6.20 -0.48
N GLY A 12 -4.38 5.07 -0.55
CA GLY A 12 -3.78 3.74 -0.51
C GLY A 12 -2.70 3.49 -1.56
N GLY A 13 -1.86 2.48 -1.33
CA GLY A 13 -0.83 2.06 -2.27
C GLY A 13 -1.41 1.68 -3.63
N GLY A 14 -0.77 2.14 -4.72
CA GLY A 14 -1.24 1.87 -6.09
C GLY A 14 -2.48 2.67 -6.53
N GLY A 15 -2.90 3.69 -5.75
CA GLY A 15 -4.05 4.56 -6.08
C GLY A 15 -3.80 5.65 -7.13
N GLY A 16 -2.59 5.73 -7.71
CA GLY A 16 -2.28 6.72 -8.76
C GLY A 16 -1.65 8.02 -8.27
N LYS A 17 -1.25 8.13 -6.99
CA LYS A 17 -0.60 9.33 -6.43
C LYS A 17 0.62 9.79 -7.21
N THR A 18 1.55 8.87 -7.46
CA THR A 18 2.76 9.14 -8.26
C THR A 18 2.41 9.63 -9.66
N HIS A 19 1.38 9.05 -10.28
CA HIS A 19 0.89 9.48 -11.59
C HIS A 19 0.37 10.92 -11.57
N LEU A 20 -0.38 11.29 -10.52
CA LEU A 20 -0.85 12.66 -10.32
C LEU A 20 0.30 13.64 -10.08
N LEU A 21 1.32 13.26 -9.28
CA LEU A 21 2.52 14.08 -9.12
C LEU A 21 3.20 14.36 -10.44
N HIS A 22 3.39 13.34 -11.27
CA HIS A 22 3.97 13.51 -12.61
C HIS A 22 3.10 14.37 -13.52
N ALA A 23 1.77 14.20 -13.49
CA ALA A 23 0.85 15.02 -14.27
C ALA A 23 0.93 16.50 -13.86
N ILE A 24 0.94 16.79 -12.55
CA ILE A 24 1.15 18.15 -12.04
C ILE A 24 2.50 18.70 -12.50
N GLY A 25 3.55 17.89 -12.37
CA GLY A 25 4.90 18.26 -12.79
C GLY A 25 4.99 18.63 -14.27
N ASN A 26 4.38 17.83 -15.13
CA ASN A 26 4.36 18.09 -16.58
C ASN A 26 3.66 19.41 -16.91
N VAL A 27 2.47 19.65 -16.35
CA VAL A 27 1.74 20.90 -16.55
C VAL A 27 2.52 22.12 -16.04
N CYS A 28 3.19 22.01 -14.90
CA CYS A 28 4.04 23.08 -14.38
C CYS A 28 5.26 23.32 -15.28
N HIS A 29 5.88 22.26 -15.76
CA HIS A 29 7.03 22.33 -16.69
C HIS A 29 6.65 22.98 -18.02
N GLU A 30 5.50 22.61 -18.61
CA GLU A 30 4.96 23.23 -19.84
C GLU A 30 4.71 24.76 -19.65
N ARG A 31 4.47 25.20 -18.41
CA ARG A 31 4.34 26.62 -18.08
C ARG A 31 5.67 27.31 -17.80
N GLY A 32 6.80 26.64 -18.05
CA GLY A 32 8.14 27.18 -17.87
C GLY A 32 8.63 27.22 -16.42
N LEU A 33 7.96 26.53 -15.49
CA LEU A 33 8.39 26.43 -14.09
C LEU A 33 9.49 25.38 -13.92
N HIS A 34 10.43 25.67 -13.05
CA HIS A 34 11.46 24.70 -12.67
C HIS A 34 10.89 23.68 -11.66
N VAL A 35 10.62 22.47 -12.13
CA VAL A 35 9.99 21.40 -11.35
C VAL A 35 11.05 20.40 -10.89
N ARG A 36 11.00 20.02 -9.62
CA ARG A 36 11.79 18.92 -9.03
C ARG A 36 10.86 17.84 -8.49
N TYR A 37 10.89 16.67 -9.12
CA TYR A 37 10.30 15.45 -8.58
C TYR A 37 11.38 14.64 -7.87
N VAL A 38 11.03 14.08 -6.71
CA VAL A 38 11.90 13.21 -5.93
C VAL A 38 11.05 12.29 -5.05
N SER A 39 11.44 11.02 -4.91
CA SER A 39 10.88 10.16 -3.88
C SER A 39 11.53 10.48 -2.52
N ALA A 40 10.82 10.26 -1.42
CA ALA A 40 11.36 10.44 -0.08
C ALA A 40 12.57 9.54 0.19
N GLU A 41 12.63 8.37 -0.44
CA GLU A 41 13.78 7.48 -0.39
C GLU A 41 15.00 8.08 -1.13
N GLU A 42 14.80 8.59 -2.33
CA GLU A 42 15.86 9.25 -3.12
C GLU A 42 16.37 10.51 -2.41
N PHE A 43 15.47 11.33 -1.85
CA PHE A 43 15.83 12.49 -1.05
C PHE A 43 16.72 12.10 0.14
N THR A 44 16.38 11.01 0.83
CA THR A 44 17.20 10.47 1.93
C THR A 44 18.57 10.02 1.45
N ASN A 45 18.64 9.30 0.35
CA ASN A 45 19.90 8.80 -0.22
C ASN A 45 20.79 9.96 -0.70
N ASP A 46 20.21 10.98 -1.32
CA ASP A 46 20.91 12.18 -1.74
C ASP A 46 21.51 12.93 -0.53
N LEU A 47 20.74 13.05 0.57
CA LEU A 47 21.23 13.66 1.81
C LEU A 47 22.41 12.88 2.40
N ILE A 48 22.28 11.54 2.49
CA ILE A 48 23.37 10.69 3.01
C ILE A 48 24.63 10.85 2.16
N ASN A 49 24.50 10.88 0.86
CA ASN A 49 25.64 11.05 -0.06
C ASN A 49 26.25 12.45 0.09
N ALA A 50 25.44 13.49 0.25
CA ALA A 50 25.91 14.85 0.47
C ALA A 50 26.68 15.01 1.79
N ILE A 51 26.24 14.33 2.85
CA ILE A 51 26.94 14.30 4.15
C ILE A 51 28.28 13.58 4.00
N ARG A 52 28.29 12.40 3.36
CA ARG A 52 29.51 11.60 3.16
C ARG A 52 30.56 12.33 2.29
N SER A 53 30.11 13.06 1.30
CA SER A 53 30.98 13.85 0.40
C SER A 53 31.28 15.26 0.91
N GLN A 54 30.77 15.62 2.10
CA GLN A 54 30.89 16.97 2.70
C GLN A 54 30.36 18.09 1.77
N ASN A 55 29.37 17.79 0.93
CA ASN A 55 28.79 18.71 -0.05
C ASN A 55 27.29 18.96 0.18
N THR A 56 26.93 19.27 1.43
CA THR A 56 25.53 19.55 1.82
C THR A 56 24.99 20.84 1.18
N GLN A 57 25.87 21.77 0.79
CA GLN A 57 25.45 22.99 0.12
C GLN A 57 24.85 22.71 -1.27
N ALA A 58 25.50 21.88 -2.07
CA ALA A 58 24.98 21.51 -3.39
C ALA A 58 23.64 20.75 -3.29
N PHE A 59 23.50 19.90 -2.26
CA PHE A 59 22.21 19.26 -1.96
C PHE A 59 21.12 20.28 -1.69
N ARG A 60 21.38 21.26 -0.81
CA ARG A 60 20.42 22.32 -0.50
C ARG A 60 20.06 23.16 -1.70
N GLU A 61 21.04 23.52 -2.55
CA GLU A 61 20.79 24.23 -3.79
C GLU A 61 19.92 23.41 -4.75
N LYS A 62 20.18 22.10 -4.88
CA LYS A 62 19.41 21.20 -5.73
C LYS A 62 17.93 21.23 -5.41
N TYR A 63 17.54 21.24 -4.13
CA TYR A 63 16.16 21.15 -3.69
C TYR A 63 15.50 22.51 -3.40
N ARG A 64 16.27 23.53 -3.05
CA ARG A 64 15.73 24.85 -2.64
C ARG A 64 15.67 25.88 -3.77
N ARG A 65 16.25 25.60 -4.95
CA ARG A 65 16.19 26.45 -6.14
C ARG A 65 15.14 25.98 -7.17
N THR A 66 14.06 25.40 -6.71
CA THR A 66 12.99 24.92 -7.58
C THR A 66 11.74 25.79 -7.40
N ASP A 67 10.89 25.89 -8.44
CA ASP A 67 9.61 26.59 -8.34
C ASP A 67 8.51 25.65 -7.81
N VAL A 68 8.66 24.36 -8.11
CA VAL A 68 7.72 23.31 -7.68
C VAL A 68 8.51 22.11 -7.19
N LEU A 69 8.31 21.73 -5.93
CA LEU A 69 8.84 20.50 -5.35
C LEU A 69 7.73 19.46 -5.24
N LEU A 70 7.93 18.31 -5.86
CA LEU A 70 7.05 17.15 -5.81
C LEU A 70 7.76 16.05 -5.01
N LEU A 71 7.32 15.79 -3.78
CA LEU A 71 7.87 14.74 -2.93
C LEU A 71 6.91 13.56 -2.92
N ASP A 72 7.38 12.41 -3.38
CA ASP A 72 6.59 11.18 -3.40
C ASP A 72 6.87 10.31 -2.18
N ASP A 73 5.81 9.73 -1.62
CA ASP A 73 5.85 8.73 -0.54
C ASP A 73 6.58 9.20 0.74
N ILE A 74 6.12 10.34 1.33
CA ILE A 74 6.73 10.94 2.54
C ILE A 74 6.82 9.96 3.72
N GLN A 75 6.00 8.90 3.78
CA GLN A 75 6.06 7.89 4.85
C GLN A 75 7.44 7.21 4.95
N PHE A 76 8.24 7.23 3.89
CA PHE A 76 9.59 6.64 3.92
C PHE A 76 10.64 7.46 4.68
N ILE A 77 10.37 8.74 5.00
CA ILE A 77 11.23 9.49 5.93
C ILE A 77 10.77 9.41 7.38
N ALA A 78 9.59 8.83 7.65
CA ALA A 78 9.09 8.63 8.99
C ALA A 78 10.09 7.81 9.83
N GLY A 79 10.42 8.29 11.04
CA GLY A 79 11.44 7.69 11.90
C GLY A 79 12.90 7.99 11.52
N LYS A 80 13.16 8.79 10.48
CA LYS A 80 14.51 9.20 10.05
C LYS A 80 14.75 10.67 10.42
N GLU A 81 15.13 10.93 11.67
CA GLU A 81 15.21 12.29 12.24
C GLU A 81 16.01 13.27 11.39
N SER A 82 17.24 12.92 11.00
CA SER A 82 18.08 13.83 10.19
C SER A 82 17.48 14.16 8.82
N THR A 83 16.78 13.21 8.20
CA THR A 83 16.09 13.43 6.91
C THR A 83 14.88 14.31 7.10
N GLN A 84 14.10 14.10 8.16
CA GLN A 84 12.94 14.92 8.49
C GLN A 84 13.37 16.37 8.79
N GLU A 85 14.46 16.56 9.52
CA GLU A 85 15.00 17.89 9.83
C GLU A 85 15.42 18.63 8.55
N GLU A 86 16.18 18.00 7.66
CA GLU A 86 16.62 18.66 6.41
C GLU A 86 15.43 18.91 5.48
N PHE A 87 14.44 18.00 5.44
CA PHE A 87 13.21 18.22 4.68
C PHE A 87 12.39 19.38 5.26
N PHE A 88 12.29 19.48 6.58
CA PHE A 88 11.62 20.60 7.25
C PHE A 88 12.25 21.95 6.88
N HIS A 89 13.59 22.05 6.86
CA HIS A 89 14.28 23.25 6.42
C HIS A 89 14.06 23.56 4.93
N THR A 90 14.04 22.54 4.08
CA THR A 90 13.76 22.68 2.65
C THR A 90 12.32 23.17 2.43
N PHE A 91 11.35 22.57 3.14
CA PHE A 91 9.96 22.97 3.12
C PHE A 91 9.78 24.46 3.51
N ASN A 92 10.36 24.87 4.65
CA ASN A 92 10.26 26.26 5.12
C ASN A 92 10.89 27.25 4.15
N THR A 93 12.02 26.91 3.55
CA THR A 93 12.68 27.76 2.55
C THR A 93 11.79 27.97 1.32
N LEU A 94 11.26 26.89 0.76
CA LEU A 94 10.39 26.95 -0.42
C LEU A 94 9.07 27.68 -0.11
N HIS A 95 8.45 27.33 1.00
CA HIS A 95 7.22 27.99 1.44
C HIS A 95 7.41 29.48 1.68
N GLY A 96 8.51 29.89 2.34
CA GLY A 96 8.83 31.31 2.56
C GLY A 96 9.12 32.10 1.27
N GLN A 97 9.48 31.41 0.20
CA GLN A 97 9.69 31.97 -1.14
C GLN A 97 8.44 31.88 -2.04
N ASN A 98 7.28 31.50 -1.49
CA ASN A 98 6.03 31.27 -2.24
C ASN A 98 6.15 30.22 -3.37
N LYS A 99 7.00 29.22 -3.18
CA LYS A 99 7.14 28.09 -4.09
C LYS A 99 6.09 27.02 -3.78
N GLN A 100 5.68 26.27 -4.81
CA GLN A 100 4.71 25.20 -4.65
C GLN A 100 5.36 23.93 -4.11
N ILE A 101 4.72 23.31 -3.14
CA ILE A 101 5.11 22.00 -2.60
C ILE A 101 3.93 21.05 -2.75
N VAL A 102 4.17 19.89 -3.34
CA VAL A 102 3.18 18.79 -3.44
C VAL A 102 3.79 17.55 -2.83
N ILE A 103 3.09 16.94 -1.91
CA ILE A 103 3.56 15.77 -1.14
C ILE A 103 2.57 14.64 -1.32
N SER A 104 3.03 13.42 -1.55
CA SER A 104 2.19 12.23 -1.52
C SER A 104 2.47 11.36 -0.29
N SER A 105 1.44 10.61 0.13
CA SER A 105 1.55 9.61 1.20
C SER A 105 0.54 8.48 1.01
N ASP A 106 0.85 7.31 1.57
CA ASP A 106 -0.07 6.17 1.62
C ASP A 106 -1.22 6.36 2.63
N ARG A 107 -1.11 7.37 3.50
CA ARG A 107 -2.06 7.70 4.56
C ARG A 107 -2.13 9.21 4.83
N PRO A 108 -3.21 9.71 5.47
CA PRO A 108 -3.34 11.12 5.79
C PRO A 108 -2.29 11.58 6.83
N PRO A 109 -1.96 12.91 6.89
CA PRO A 109 -0.92 13.43 7.79
C PRO A 109 -1.09 13.02 9.24
N LYS A 110 -2.33 13.01 9.75
CA LYS A 110 -2.67 12.62 11.13
C LYS A 110 -2.27 11.19 11.48
N ALA A 111 -2.24 10.29 10.49
CA ALA A 111 -1.85 8.89 10.65
C ALA A 111 -0.33 8.67 10.53
N LEU A 112 0.46 9.70 10.22
CA LEU A 112 1.93 9.67 10.16
C LEU A 112 2.52 9.94 11.55
N VAL A 113 2.24 9.06 12.50
CA VAL A 113 2.63 9.23 13.92
C VAL A 113 4.14 9.30 14.18
N THR A 114 4.94 8.73 13.29
CA THR A 114 6.41 8.75 13.35
C THR A 114 7.04 9.93 12.60
N LEU A 115 6.21 10.80 12.03
CA LEU A 115 6.65 12.09 11.49
C LEU A 115 6.73 13.09 12.64
N GLU A 116 7.83 13.88 12.70
CA GLU A 116 7.99 14.92 13.71
C GLU A 116 6.80 15.89 13.70
N GLU A 117 6.33 16.27 14.89
CA GLU A 117 5.13 17.09 15.05
C GLU A 117 5.22 18.43 14.28
N ARG A 118 6.39 19.07 14.29
CA ARG A 118 6.63 20.31 13.55
C ARG A 118 6.46 20.17 12.04
N LEU A 119 6.91 19.03 11.46
CA LEU A 119 6.74 18.75 10.03
C LEU A 119 5.30 18.36 9.73
N ARG A 120 4.70 17.50 10.55
CA ARG A 120 3.30 17.10 10.43
C ARG A 120 2.37 18.29 10.46
N SER A 121 2.55 19.21 11.41
CA SER A 121 1.76 20.46 11.51
C SER A 121 1.86 21.32 10.24
N ARG A 122 3.05 21.40 9.63
CA ARG A 122 3.23 22.13 8.36
C ARG A 122 2.50 21.50 7.20
N VAL A 123 2.50 20.18 7.14
CA VAL A 123 1.80 19.43 6.11
C VAL A 123 0.29 19.52 6.30
N GLU A 124 -0.21 19.43 7.55
CA GLU A 124 -1.63 19.57 7.89
C GLU A 124 -2.20 20.97 7.59
N TRP A 125 -1.37 21.99 7.65
CA TRP A 125 -1.78 23.36 7.33
C TRP A 125 -2.13 23.57 5.85
N GLY A 126 -1.63 22.70 4.96
CA GLY A 126 -1.90 22.71 3.53
C GLY A 126 -3.27 22.16 3.15
N LEU A 127 -3.50 22.05 1.84
CA LEU A 127 -4.67 21.39 1.29
C LEU A 127 -4.43 19.88 1.22
N THR A 128 -5.21 19.10 1.93
CA THR A 128 -5.17 17.63 1.85
C THR A 128 -6.28 17.13 0.94
N VAL A 129 -5.89 16.32 -0.05
CA VAL A 129 -6.79 15.61 -0.98
C VAL A 129 -6.65 14.11 -0.77
N ASP A 130 -7.76 13.45 -0.50
CA ASP A 130 -7.82 12.01 -0.35
C ASP A 130 -8.17 11.34 -1.68
N ILE A 131 -7.24 10.53 -2.20
CA ILE A 131 -7.38 9.83 -3.47
C ILE A 131 -8.04 8.49 -3.22
N GLN A 132 -9.32 8.40 -3.61
CA GLN A 132 -10.11 7.21 -3.47
C GLN A 132 -9.74 6.15 -4.53
N PRO A 133 -9.93 4.86 -4.23
CA PRO A 133 -9.81 3.81 -5.24
C PRO A 133 -10.71 4.10 -6.45
N PRO A 134 -10.23 3.85 -7.68
CA PRO A 134 -11.02 4.10 -8.88
C PRO A 134 -12.25 3.19 -8.94
N ASP A 135 -13.38 3.74 -9.38
CA ASP A 135 -14.58 2.98 -9.71
C ASP A 135 -14.37 2.09 -10.95
N LEU A 136 -15.39 1.28 -11.29
CA LEU A 136 -15.27 0.35 -12.42
C LEU A 136 -15.03 1.06 -13.75
N GLU A 137 -15.72 2.16 -14.00
CA GLU A 137 -15.61 2.93 -15.25
C GLU A 137 -14.21 3.53 -15.39
N THR A 138 -13.71 4.11 -14.31
CA THR A 138 -12.34 4.65 -14.24
C THR A 138 -11.29 3.54 -14.44
N ARG A 139 -11.48 2.34 -13.85
CA ARG A 139 -10.56 1.21 -14.07
C ARG A 139 -10.56 0.77 -15.54
N ILE A 140 -11.71 0.70 -16.19
CA ILE A 140 -11.80 0.38 -17.62
C ILE A 140 -11.09 1.45 -18.46
N ALA A 141 -11.29 2.73 -18.14
CA ALA A 141 -10.64 3.82 -18.84
C ALA A 141 -9.10 3.78 -18.69
N ILE A 142 -8.59 3.47 -17.49
CA ILE A 142 -7.16 3.28 -17.22
C ILE A 142 -6.60 2.14 -18.08
N LEU A 143 -7.27 0.98 -18.11
CA LEU A 143 -6.85 -0.17 -18.91
C LEU A 143 -6.83 0.15 -20.40
N ARG A 144 -7.86 0.85 -20.90
CA ARG A 144 -7.94 1.27 -22.30
C ARG A 144 -6.78 2.17 -22.66
N HIS A 145 -6.57 3.24 -21.90
CA HIS A 145 -5.46 4.17 -22.13
C HIS A 145 -4.10 3.46 -22.08
N LYS A 146 -3.93 2.52 -21.16
CA LYS A 146 -2.70 1.74 -21.06
C LYS A 146 -2.50 0.82 -22.26
N ALA A 147 -3.55 0.15 -22.74
CA ALA A 147 -3.50 -0.68 -23.93
C ALA A 147 -3.14 0.14 -25.17
N GLU A 148 -3.83 1.26 -25.39
CA GLU A 148 -3.56 2.18 -26.52
C GLU A 148 -2.12 2.70 -26.50
N ARG A 149 -1.65 3.17 -25.35
CA ARG A 149 -0.28 3.70 -25.18
C ARG A 149 0.79 2.65 -25.50
N ASN A 150 0.54 1.38 -25.17
CA ASN A 150 1.46 0.28 -25.41
C ASN A 150 1.25 -0.39 -26.79
N GLY A 151 0.32 0.08 -27.60
CA GLY A 151 0.00 -0.49 -28.90
C GLY A 151 -0.70 -1.87 -28.80
N TYR A 152 -1.37 -2.16 -27.69
CA TYR A 152 -2.10 -3.40 -27.51
C TYR A 152 -3.50 -3.30 -28.09
N SER A 153 -3.88 -4.26 -28.95
CA SER A 153 -5.25 -4.39 -29.44
C SER A 153 -6.03 -5.35 -28.54
N VAL A 154 -6.70 -4.79 -27.52
CA VAL A 154 -7.50 -5.56 -26.55
C VAL A 154 -8.96 -5.14 -26.67
N PRO A 155 -9.89 -6.05 -27.02
CA PRO A 155 -11.32 -5.76 -27.07
C PRO A 155 -11.86 -5.26 -25.73
N HIS A 156 -12.83 -4.35 -25.80
CA HIS A 156 -13.43 -3.71 -24.62
C HIS A 156 -13.96 -4.71 -23.56
N GLU A 157 -14.58 -5.78 -24.01
CA GLU A 157 -15.13 -6.82 -23.14
C GLU A 157 -14.08 -7.47 -22.23
N PHE A 158 -12.83 -7.61 -22.71
CA PHE A 158 -11.74 -8.17 -21.90
C PHE A 158 -11.17 -7.14 -20.93
N LEU A 159 -11.10 -5.86 -21.32
CA LEU A 159 -10.76 -4.78 -20.39
C LEU A 159 -11.75 -4.68 -19.25
N GLU A 160 -13.06 -4.77 -19.56
CA GLU A 160 -14.11 -4.78 -18.55
C GLU A 160 -14.00 -6.00 -17.63
N ARG A 161 -13.73 -7.18 -18.18
CA ARG A 161 -13.55 -8.41 -17.39
C ARG A 161 -12.37 -8.32 -16.42
N ILE A 162 -11.24 -7.80 -16.89
CA ILE A 162 -10.08 -7.53 -16.04
C ILE A 162 -10.43 -6.51 -14.94
N ALA A 163 -11.09 -5.40 -15.30
CA ALA A 163 -11.44 -4.34 -14.36
C ALA A 163 -12.46 -4.81 -13.28
N ARG A 164 -13.34 -5.75 -13.59
CA ARG A 164 -14.27 -6.35 -12.61
C ARG A 164 -13.57 -7.27 -11.64
N ARG A 165 -12.57 -8.02 -12.10
CA ARG A 165 -11.82 -8.99 -11.27
C ARG A 165 -10.77 -8.33 -10.41
N VAL A 166 -10.06 -7.30 -10.92
CA VAL A 166 -8.96 -6.63 -10.23
C VAL A 166 -9.48 -5.32 -9.64
N GLN A 167 -9.71 -5.31 -8.32
CA GLN A 167 -10.27 -4.17 -7.60
C GLN A 167 -9.29 -3.58 -6.57
N SER A 168 -8.16 -4.23 -6.36
CA SER A 168 -7.22 -3.93 -5.28
C SER A 168 -6.47 -2.60 -5.49
N ASN A 169 -5.80 -2.45 -6.62
CA ASN A 169 -5.04 -1.25 -6.96
C ASN A 169 -4.71 -1.18 -8.46
N ILE A 170 -4.28 0.01 -8.92
CA ILE A 170 -3.98 0.25 -10.34
C ILE A 170 -2.74 -0.54 -10.80
N ARG A 171 -1.75 -0.78 -9.94
CA ARG A 171 -0.54 -1.56 -10.32
C ARG A 171 -0.90 -3.00 -10.65
N GLU A 172 -1.76 -3.62 -9.84
CA GLU A 172 -2.27 -4.97 -10.13
C GLU A 172 -3.16 -4.98 -11.36
N LEU A 173 -3.97 -3.95 -11.56
CA LEU A 173 -4.81 -3.79 -12.74
C LEU A 173 -3.97 -3.74 -14.04
N GLU A 174 -2.92 -2.92 -14.07
CA GLU A 174 -1.97 -2.85 -15.18
C GLU A 174 -1.17 -4.15 -15.35
N GLY A 175 -0.76 -4.76 -14.24
CA GLY A 175 -0.08 -6.06 -14.22
C GLY A 175 -0.90 -7.17 -14.84
N ALA A 176 -2.20 -7.20 -14.55
CA ALA A 176 -3.14 -8.18 -15.13
C ALA A 176 -3.28 -8.00 -16.65
N LEU A 177 -3.44 -6.75 -17.13
CA LEU A 177 -3.49 -6.45 -18.57
C LEU A 177 -2.21 -6.90 -19.27
N ASN A 178 -1.04 -6.53 -18.73
CA ASN A 178 0.25 -6.88 -19.34
C ASN A 178 0.44 -8.40 -19.44
N ARG A 179 0.01 -9.16 -18.42
CA ARG A 179 0.08 -10.63 -18.44
C ARG A 179 -0.85 -11.26 -19.47
N VAL A 180 -2.09 -10.79 -19.58
CA VAL A 180 -3.03 -11.28 -20.60
C VAL A 180 -2.47 -11.06 -21.99
N VAL A 181 -1.92 -9.88 -22.28
CA VAL A 181 -1.31 -9.57 -23.56
C VAL A 181 -0.05 -10.39 -23.81
N ALA A 182 0.85 -10.49 -22.82
CA ALA A 182 2.08 -11.28 -22.94
C ALA A 182 1.78 -12.76 -23.20
N TYR A 183 0.79 -13.34 -22.52
CA TYR A 183 0.40 -14.73 -22.71
C TYR A 183 -0.16 -14.97 -24.12
N SER A 184 -1.01 -14.08 -24.61
CA SER A 184 -1.54 -14.13 -25.98
C SER A 184 -0.41 -14.05 -27.03
N GLN A 185 0.54 -13.13 -26.83
CA GLN A 185 1.69 -12.98 -27.76
C GLN A 185 2.64 -14.18 -27.74
N LEU A 186 2.96 -14.72 -26.56
CA LEU A 186 3.88 -15.86 -26.42
C LEU A 186 3.27 -17.16 -26.96
N SER A 187 1.96 -17.37 -26.73
CA SER A 187 1.25 -18.55 -27.24
C SER A 187 0.85 -18.46 -28.70
N GLY A 188 0.91 -17.27 -29.30
CA GLY A 188 0.41 -17.00 -30.66
C GLY A 188 -1.11 -17.17 -30.78
N THR A 189 -1.84 -17.15 -29.66
CA THR A 189 -3.30 -17.32 -29.63
C THR A 189 -4.02 -15.99 -29.39
N PRO A 190 -5.19 -15.76 -30.00
CA PRO A 190 -5.96 -14.56 -29.73
C PRO A 190 -6.40 -14.49 -28.26
N ILE A 191 -6.66 -13.26 -27.79
CA ILE A 191 -7.24 -13.07 -26.45
C ILE A 191 -8.66 -13.61 -26.48
N THR A 192 -8.94 -14.61 -25.63
CA THR A 192 -10.26 -15.23 -25.46
C THR A 192 -10.73 -15.11 -24.03
N PRO A 193 -12.04 -15.28 -23.74
CA PRO A 193 -12.54 -15.28 -22.37
C PRO A 193 -11.84 -16.31 -21.49
N GLN A 194 -11.54 -17.49 -22.02
CA GLN A 194 -10.86 -18.59 -21.33
C GLN A 194 -9.41 -18.21 -20.97
N LEU A 195 -8.69 -17.59 -21.91
CA LEU A 195 -7.34 -17.10 -21.68
C LEU A 195 -7.33 -16.07 -20.55
N VAL A 196 -8.24 -15.09 -20.62
CA VAL A 196 -8.33 -14.03 -19.60
C VAL A 196 -8.62 -14.63 -18.21
N GLU A 197 -9.58 -15.55 -18.10
CA GLU A 197 -9.90 -16.20 -16.83
C GLU A 197 -8.73 -17.05 -16.30
N SER A 198 -8.06 -17.82 -17.16
CA SER A 198 -6.89 -18.61 -16.76
C SER A 198 -5.80 -17.72 -16.21
N VAL A 199 -5.41 -16.66 -16.96
CA VAL A 199 -4.36 -15.73 -16.54
C VAL A 199 -4.74 -14.99 -15.26
N LEU A 200 -6.00 -14.57 -15.12
CA LEU A 200 -6.47 -13.88 -13.91
C LEU A 200 -6.51 -14.82 -12.70
N ASN A 201 -6.86 -16.08 -12.88
CA ASN A 201 -6.85 -17.07 -11.80
C ASN A 201 -5.42 -17.39 -11.32
N ASP A 202 -4.44 -17.38 -12.22
CA ASP A 202 -3.03 -17.58 -11.87
C ASP A 202 -2.41 -16.33 -11.24
N PHE A 203 -2.83 -15.16 -11.67
CA PHE A 203 -2.30 -13.87 -11.23
C PHE A 203 -2.95 -13.33 -9.96
N LEU A 204 -4.24 -13.44 -9.92
CA LEU A 204 -5.00 -13.28 -8.71
C LEU A 204 -5.14 -14.70 -8.17
N PRO A 205 -4.18 -15.17 -7.34
CA PRO A 205 -4.48 -16.39 -6.63
C PRO A 205 -5.89 -16.14 -6.14
N ASN A 206 -6.80 -17.07 -6.49
CA ASN A 206 -8.10 -17.00 -5.87
C ASN A 206 -7.77 -16.52 -4.48
N ARG A 207 -8.24 -15.33 -4.08
CA ARG A 207 -8.55 -15.13 -2.68
C ARG A 207 -9.58 -16.22 -2.44
N ASN A 208 -9.07 -17.48 -2.47
CA ASN A 208 -9.74 -18.58 -1.87
C ASN A 208 -10.06 -17.96 -0.56
N GLU A 209 -11.34 -17.80 -0.34
CA GLU A 209 -11.86 -17.34 0.93
C GLU A 209 -10.98 -18.00 1.95
N VAL A 210 -10.05 -17.22 2.52
CA VAL A 210 -9.15 -17.74 3.55
C VAL A 210 -10.14 -18.24 4.58
N LYS A 211 -10.29 -19.56 4.65
CA LYS A 211 -11.31 -20.13 5.53
C LYS A 211 -10.95 -19.72 6.94
N PRO A 212 -11.90 -19.27 7.72
CA PRO A 212 -11.65 -18.89 9.10
C PRO A 212 -10.90 -19.97 9.88
N GLU A 213 -11.17 -21.25 9.58
CA GLU A 213 -10.50 -22.40 10.16
C GLU A 213 -9.00 -22.43 9.83
N ASP A 214 -8.61 -22.09 8.60
CA ASP A 214 -7.22 -22.03 8.17
C ASP A 214 -6.45 -20.94 8.90
N VAL A 215 -7.09 -19.78 9.15
CA VAL A 215 -6.48 -18.70 9.96
C VAL A 215 -6.19 -19.20 11.38
N LEU A 216 -7.17 -19.80 12.03
CA LEU A 216 -7.00 -20.32 13.40
C LEU A 216 -5.91 -21.38 13.49
N GLU A 217 -5.88 -22.31 12.52
CA GLU A 217 -4.88 -23.36 12.45
C GLU A 217 -3.48 -22.82 12.21
N THR A 218 -3.33 -21.92 11.24
CA THR A 218 -2.01 -21.34 10.90
C THR A 218 -1.45 -20.51 12.04
N VAL A 219 -2.29 -19.69 12.69
CA VAL A 219 -1.87 -18.91 13.87
C VAL A 219 -1.48 -19.82 15.04
N ALA A 220 -2.28 -20.88 15.30
CA ALA A 220 -1.99 -21.84 16.36
C ALA A 220 -0.64 -22.55 16.11
N GLN A 221 -0.38 -23.00 14.87
CA GLN A 221 0.88 -23.63 14.48
C GLN A 221 2.07 -22.67 14.58
N PHE A 222 1.91 -21.45 14.10
CA PHE A 222 2.98 -20.45 14.13
C PHE A 222 3.45 -20.13 15.54
N TYR A 223 2.52 -19.91 16.47
CA TYR A 223 2.81 -19.63 17.88
C TYR A 223 2.99 -20.89 18.75
N LYS A 224 2.92 -22.08 18.14
CA LYS A 224 3.08 -23.39 18.83
C LYS A 224 2.12 -23.55 20.02
N ILE A 225 0.89 -23.10 19.87
CA ILE A 225 -0.18 -23.26 20.86
C ILE A 225 -1.31 -24.11 20.26
N SER A 226 -2.05 -24.83 21.12
CA SER A 226 -3.21 -25.57 20.63
C SER A 226 -4.37 -24.64 20.27
N ARG A 227 -5.16 -25.03 19.26
CA ARG A 227 -6.39 -24.30 18.90
C ARG A 227 -7.34 -24.14 20.10
N GLN A 228 -7.38 -25.14 20.99
CA GLN A 228 -8.20 -25.08 22.21
C GLN A 228 -7.74 -23.97 23.15
N ARG A 229 -6.43 -23.76 23.32
CA ARG A 229 -5.90 -22.64 24.11
C ARG A 229 -6.20 -21.29 23.46
N LEU A 230 -6.15 -21.22 22.14
CA LEU A 230 -6.48 -19.99 21.41
C LEU A 230 -7.92 -19.55 21.66
N ILE A 231 -8.85 -20.49 21.75
CA ILE A 231 -10.30 -20.28 21.99
C ILE A 231 -10.60 -20.11 23.50
N SER A 232 -9.78 -20.64 24.39
CA SER A 232 -9.99 -20.66 25.84
C SER A 232 -10.14 -19.28 26.47
N ALA A 233 -10.63 -19.21 27.71
CA ALA A 233 -10.70 -17.97 28.48
C ALA A 233 -9.34 -17.50 29.05
N GLU A 234 -8.25 -18.22 28.77
CA GLU A 234 -6.91 -17.90 29.26
C GLU A 234 -6.46 -16.50 28.82
N ARG A 235 -5.85 -15.75 29.77
CA ARG A 235 -5.43 -14.34 29.56
C ARG A 235 -3.93 -14.15 29.63
N THR A 236 -3.14 -15.23 29.68
CA THR A 236 -1.68 -15.14 29.67
C THR A 236 -1.18 -14.47 28.40
N ARG A 237 -0.05 -13.78 28.47
CA ARG A 237 0.54 -13.08 27.32
C ARG A 237 0.81 -14.04 26.15
N GLU A 238 1.17 -15.28 26.47
CA GLU A 238 1.46 -16.35 25.48
C GLU A 238 0.25 -16.72 24.63
N VAL A 239 -0.98 -16.50 25.12
CA VAL A 239 -2.22 -16.82 24.42
C VAL A 239 -2.96 -15.56 23.97
N ALA A 240 -2.82 -14.46 24.71
CA ALA A 240 -3.52 -13.21 24.41
C ALA A 240 -3.05 -12.58 23.11
N LEU A 241 -1.73 -12.51 22.87
CA LEU A 241 -1.18 -11.93 21.63
C LEU A 241 -1.53 -12.78 20.39
N PRO A 242 -1.28 -14.11 20.34
CA PRO A 242 -1.72 -14.95 19.24
C PRO A 242 -3.23 -14.85 18.95
N ARG A 243 -4.06 -14.77 19.97
CA ARG A 243 -5.51 -14.60 19.84
C ARG A 243 -5.85 -13.26 19.17
N GLN A 244 -5.22 -12.16 19.58
CA GLN A 244 -5.43 -10.85 18.96
C GLN A 244 -4.95 -10.84 17.50
N VAL A 245 -3.84 -11.51 17.19
CA VAL A 245 -3.37 -11.71 15.80
C VAL A 245 -4.40 -12.51 14.99
N ALA A 246 -4.98 -13.58 15.58
CA ALA A 246 -6.06 -14.33 14.93
C ALA A 246 -7.30 -13.46 14.68
N MET A 247 -7.73 -12.63 15.64
CA MET A 247 -8.84 -11.68 15.45
C MET A 247 -8.58 -10.75 14.26
N TYR A 248 -7.38 -10.18 14.21
CA TYR A 248 -6.98 -9.27 13.15
C TYR A 248 -6.98 -9.96 11.76
N LEU A 249 -6.41 -11.15 11.65
CA LEU A 249 -6.34 -11.90 10.39
C LEU A 249 -7.72 -12.43 9.96
N LEU A 250 -8.55 -12.91 10.89
CA LEU A 250 -9.94 -13.31 10.60
C LEU A 250 -10.74 -12.13 10.02
N HIS A 251 -10.53 -10.93 10.55
CA HIS A 251 -11.21 -9.73 10.04
C HIS A 251 -10.64 -9.28 8.69
N LYS A 252 -9.33 -9.26 8.51
CA LYS A 252 -8.66 -8.71 7.32
C LYS A 252 -8.55 -9.69 6.16
N GLU A 253 -8.27 -10.98 6.44
CA GLU A 253 -8.02 -11.98 5.40
C GLU A 253 -9.25 -12.87 5.12
N ALA A 254 -9.95 -13.30 6.19
CA ALA A 254 -11.15 -14.12 6.06
C ALA A 254 -12.46 -13.32 5.98
N GLN A 255 -12.38 -11.97 6.06
CA GLN A 255 -13.51 -11.03 5.98
C GLN A 255 -14.66 -11.33 6.95
N CYS A 256 -14.37 -11.97 8.08
CA CYS A 256 -15.35 -12.26 9.11
C CYS A 256 -15.83 -10.97 9.80
N SER A 257 -17.11 -10.91 10.14
CA SER A 257 -17.65 -9.84 10.99
C SER A 257 -17.18 -9.98 12.43
N LEU A 258 -17.13 -8.88 13.18
CA LEU A 258 -16.68 -8.89 14.58
C LEU A 258 -17.49 -9.86 15.46
N PRO A 259 -18.84 -9.97 15.34
CA PRO A 259 -19.61 -10.98 16.08
C PRO A 259 -19.21 -12.41 15.72
N GLN A 260 -19.04 -12.73 14.42
CA GLN A 260 -18.60 -14.07 13.99
C GLN A 260 -17.22 -14.43 14.57
N ILE A 261 -16.27 -13.50 14.58
CA ILE A 261 -14.96 -13.71 15.18
C ILE A 261 -15.07 -13.97 16.67
N GLY A 262 -15.96 -13.24 17.35
CA GLY A 262 -16.23 -13.42 18.77
C GLY A 262 -16.74 -14.84 19.09
N GLU A 263 -17.69 -15.34 18.33
CA GLU A 263 -18.22 -16.71 18.46
C GLU A 263 -17.13 -17.76 18.24
N MET A 264 -16.34 -17.62 17.17
CA MET A 264 -15.25 -18.54 16.83
C MET A 264 -14.15 -18.60 17.88
N LEU A 265 -13.94 -17.53 18.62
CA LEU A 265 -12.91 -17.41 19.65
C LEU A 265 -13.46 -17.56 21.07
N GLY A 266 -14.52 -18.37 21.24
CA GLY A 266 -15.03 -18.77 22.55
C GLY A 266 -16.10 -17.83 23.12
N GLY A 267 -16.94 -17.23 22.28
CA GLY A 267 -18.08 -16.41 22.68
C GLY A 267 -17.69 -15.03 23.22
N ARG A 268 -16.67 -14.41 22.62
CA ARG A 268 -16.21 -13.06 23.02
C ARG A 268 -17.09 -11.98 22.42
N ASP A 269 -17.30 -10.94 23.22
CA ASP A 269 -18.03 -9.76 22.78
C ASP A 269 -17.30 -9.07 21.61
N HIS A 270 -18.08 -8.53 20.66
CA HIS A 270 -17.59 -7.82 19.48
C HIS A 270 -16.68 -6.62 19.81
N THR A 271 -16.89 -5.96 20.97
CA THR A 271 -16.04 -4.86 21.42
C THR A 271 -14.64 -5.36 21.83
N THR A 272 -14.55 -6.55 22.42
CA THR A 272 -13.27 -7.22 22.72
C THR A 272 -12.53 -7.57 21.43
N VAL A 273 -13.24 -8.04 20.42
CA VAL A 273 -12.66 -8.35 19.10
C VAL A 273 -12.18 -7.09 18.42
N LEU A 274 -12.99 -6.02 18.40
CA LEU A 274 -12.62 -4.73 17.84
C LEU A 274 -11.34 -4.19 18.47
N TYR A 275 -11.30 -4.16 19.81
CA TYR A 275 -10.10 -3.75 20.55
C TYR A 275 -8.87 -4.59 20.18
N GLY A 276 -9.03 -5.91 20.04
CA GLY A 276 -7.94 -6.80 19.62
C GLY A 276 -7.43 -6.47 18.22
N CYS A 277 -8.32 -6.21 17.28
CA CYS A 277 -7.97 -5.83 15.91
C CYS A 277 -7.25 -4.48 15.84
N GLU A 278 -7.75 -3.46 16.52
CA GLU A 278 -7.15 -2.13 16.57
C GLU A 278 -5.78 -2.17 17.22
N LYS A 279 -5.64 -2.88 18.34
CA LYS A 279 -4.35 -3.05 19.03
C LYS A 279 -3.29 -3.69 18.14
N ILE A 280 -3.64 -4.73 17.37
CA ILE A 280 -2.68 -5.36 16.46
C ILE A 280 -2.37 -4.40 15.30
N ALA A 281 -3.34 -3.68 14.76
CA ALA A 281 -3.10 -2.68 13.73
C ALA A 281 -2.07 -1.62 14.20
N ASP A 282 -2.24 -1.08 15.40
CA ASP A 282 -1.30 -0.13 16.01
C ASP A 282 0.09 -0.74 16.25
N LEU A 283 0.14 -1.98 16.75
CA LEU A 283 1.41 -2.66 16.99
C LEU A 283 2.17 -2.96 15.69
N LEU A 284 1.48 -3.29 14.61
CA LEU A 284 2.11 -3.50 13.29
C LEU A 284 2.80 -2.26 12.75
N GLU A 285 2.42 -1.07 13.20
CA GLU A 285 3.11 0.17 12.84
C GLU A 285 4.41 0.39 13.63
N ARG A 286 4.47 -0.10 14.87
CA ARG A 286 5.54 0.22 15.83
C ARG A 286 6.48 -0.94 16.12
N ASP A 287 6.03 -2.18 15.94
CA ASP A 287 6.78 -3.41 16.27
C ASP A 287 7.15 -4.16 14.98
N GLU A 288 8.42 -4.03 14.58
CA GLU A 288 8.94 -4.69 13.39
C GLU A 288 8.95 -6.22 13.52
N GLN A 289 9.15 -6.75 14.72
CA GLN A 289 9.15 -8.19 14.96
C GLN A 289 7.73 -8.76 14.75
N LEU A 290 6.71 -8.11 15.31
CA LEU A 290 5.32 -8.52 15.09
C LEU A 290 4.92 -8.40 13.62
N ARG A 291 5.37 -7.35 12.94
CA ARG A 291 5.14 -7.17 11.50
C ARG A 291 5.69 -8.34 10.68
N ARG A 292 6.92 -8.77 10.96
CA ARG A 292 7.52 -9.94 10.31
C ARG A 292 6.74 -11.22 10.59
N GLN A 293 6.30 -11.44 11.83
CA GLN A 293 5.51 -12.60 12.21
C GLN A 293 4.17 -12.65 11.45
N VAL A 294 3.44 -11.55 11.42
CA VAL A 294 2.15 -11.47 10.72
C VAL A 294 2.34 -11.66 9.21
N THR A 295 3.42 -11.12 8.63
CA THR A 295 3.75 -11.34 7.22
C THR A 295 4.01 -12.83 6.92
N GLN A 296 4.78 -13.51 7.76
CA GLN A 296 5.04 -14.95 7.61
C GLN A 296 3.75 -15.79 7.73
N ILE A 297 2.87 -15.44 8.67
CA ILE A 297 1.57 -16.12 8.81
C ILE A 297 0.72 -15.91 7.55
N ARG A 298 0.68 -14.70 7.00
CA ARG A 298 0.00 -14.43 5.72
C ARG A 298 0.56 -15.27 4.58
N GLU A 299 1.88 -15.31 4.43
CA GLU A 299 2.53 -16.15 3.41
C GLU A 299 2.14 -17.62 3.54
N GLN A 300 2.10 -18.17 4.75
CA GLN A 300 1.67 -19.55 5.00
C GLN A 300 0.18 -19.78 4.67
N LEU A 301 -0.70 -18.80 4.95
CA LEU A 301 -2.11 -18.88 4.60
C LEU A 301 -2.34 -18.98 3.08
N TYR A 302 -1.53 -18.26 2.30
CA TYR A 302 -1.66 -18.23 0.84
C TYR A 302 -0.81 -19.28 0.11
N GLN A 303 0.15 -19.95 0.77
CA GLN A 303 1.01 -21.00 0.21
C GLN A 303 0.45 -22.42 0.38
N LYS A 304 -0.65 -22.63 1.11
CA LYS A 304 -1.24 -23.97 1.24
C LYS A 304 -1.67 -24.48 -0.16
N PRO A 305 -1.12 -25.60 -0.65
CA PRO A 305 -1.50 -26.16 -1.95
C PRO A 305 -2.96 -26.59 -1.92
N LEU A 306 -3.69 -26.23 -3.00
CA LEU A 306 -5.11 -26.49 -3.21
C LEU A 306 -5.52 -27.97 -3.29
N PHE A 307 -4.55 -28.90 -3.29
CA PHE A 307 -4.82 -30.33 -3.31
C PHE A 307 -3.90 -31.07 -2.32
N PRO A 308 -4.47 -31.88 -1.41
CA PRO A 308 -3.66 -32.89 -0.76
C PRO A 308 -3.15 -33.82 -1.86
N ILE A 309 -1.82 -33.96 -1.97
CA ILE A 309 -1.22 -34.98 -2.79
C ILE A 309 -1.78 -36.31 -2.26
N ARG A 310 -2.76 -36.86 -2.96
CA ARG A 310 -3.15 -38.26 -2.72
C ARG A 310 -1.93 -39.10 -3.11
N ASP A 311 -1.25 -39.62 -2.13
CA ASP A 311 -0.31 -40.71 -2.32
C ASP A 311 -1.01 -41.77 -3.17
N ARG A 312 -0.59 -41.93 -4.43
CA ARG A 312 -0.89 -43.13 -5.19
C ARG A 312 0.01 -44.22 -4.64
N PRO A 313 -0.53 -45.29 -4.11
CA PRO A 313 0.31 -46.48 -3.86
C PRO A 313 0.88 -46.98 -5.18
N LEU A 314 2.18 -47.33 -5.15
CA LEU A 314 2.93 -48.01 -6.23
C LEU A 314 2.28 -49.35 -6.61
#